data_4c2998c1645e0e97fe3b1f788d4bc31b
#
_entry.id   4c2998c1645e0e97fe3b1f788d4bc31b
#
_cell.length_a   1.000
_cell.length_b   1.000
_cell.length_c   1.000
_cell.angle_alpha   90.00
_cell.angle_beta   90.00
_cell.angle_gamma   90.00
#
_symmetry.space_group_name_H-M   'P 1'
#
loop_
_entity.id
_entity.type
_entity.pdbx_description
1 polymer ?
#
loop_
_entity_poly.entity_id
_entity_poly.type
_entity_poly.pdbx_seq_one_letter_code
_entity_poly.pdbx_strand_id
1 'polypeptide(L)'
;SILNSPGIALVGSRDLHPRNGQFARQVGMEAARQGLTLISGNARGADRTGQNACPSAGGQVISIVADALTDHVPVPNVLYLSEEGFDLDFSAQRALSRNRCIHALGTAAIAAQCSLQTGGTWDGSVKNLRYGWSPLYIFDDGSESADLLEQMGACKIGFEDLTNLNDLPTPPQITL
;
A
#
# COMPACT_ATOMS: atom_id res chain seq x y z
N SER A 1 4.35 7.78 19.15
CA SER A 1 3.62 6.54 18.80
C SER A 1 3.55 6.38 17.30
N ILE A 2 3.78 5.16 16.77
CA ILE A 2 3.71 4.84 15.34
C ILE A 2 2.35 5.27 14.74
N LEU A 3 1.27 5.11 15.50
CA LEU A 3 -0.09 5.47 15.05
C LEU A 3 -0.30 6.99 14.86
N ASN A 4 0.51 7.81 15.49
CA ASN A 4 0.38 9.27 15.40
C ASN A 4 1.25 9.89 14.32
N SER A 5 2.05 9.09 13.64
CA SER A 5 2.90 9.55 12.53
C SER A 5 2.12 9.51 11.22
N PRO A 6 2.31 10.49 10.32
CA PRO A 6 1.73 10.41 9.00
C PRO A 6 2.26 9.18 8.28
N GLY A 7 1.39 8.52 7.52
CA GLY A 7 1.72 7.27 6.86
C GLY A 7 1.39 7.28 5.37
N ILE A 8 2.11 6.45 4.63
CA ILE A 8 1.87 6.17 3.22
C ILE A 8 1.50 4.69 3.07
N ALA A 9 0.39 4.41 2.42
CA ALA A 9 -0.04 3.04 2.17
C ALA A 9 0.64 2.47 0.92
N LEU A 10 1.09 1.23 1.00
CA LEU A 10 1.62 0.47 -0.12
C LEU A 10 0.80 -0.80 -0.30
N VAL A 11 0.29 -0.98 -1.50
CA VAL A 11 -0.43 -2.16 -1.95
C VAL A 11 0.17 -2.66 -3.26
N GLY A 12 -0.16 -3.89 -3.66
CA GLY A 12 0.29 -4.40 -4.94
C GLY A 12 0.17 -5.91 -5.05
N SER A 13 0.44 -6.40 -6.24
CA SER A 13 0.36 -7.80 -6.60
C SER A 13 1.32 -8.67 -5.78
N ARG A 14 0.96 -9.94 -5.62
CA ARG A 14 1.81 -10.95 -4.95
C ARG A 14 2.98 -11.39 -5.82
N ASP A 15 2.80 -11.37 -7.13
CA ASP A 15 3.82 -11.76 -8.11
C ASP A 15 4.25 -10.50 -8.88
N LEU A 16 5.39 -9.94 -8.47
CA LEU A 16 5.90 -8.69 -9.01
C LEU A 16 6.82 -8.92 -10.20
N HIS A 17 6.66 -8.09 -11.24
CA HIS A 17 7.72 -7.89 -12.21
C HIS A 17 8.93 -7.22 -11.55
N PRO A 18 10.17 -7.47 -12.02
CA PRO A 18 11.37 -6.95 -11.37
C PRO A 18 11.36 -5.44 -11.14
N ARG A 19 10.92 -4.66 -12.13
CA ARG A 19 10.86 -3.20 -12.02
C ARG A 19 9.81 -2.75 -11.01
N ASN A 20 8.67 -3.43 -10.93
CA ASN A 20 7.62 -3.15 -9.93
C ASN A 20 8.11 -3.51 -8.52
N GLY A 21 8.90 -4.57 -8.38
CA GLY A 21 9.55 -4.93 -7.13
C GLY A 21 10.56 -3.86 -6.67
N GLN A 22 11.36 -3.33 -7.57
CA GLN A 22 12.24 -2.20 -7.28
C GLN A 22 11.47 -0.96 -6.84
N PHE A 23 10.34 -0.69 -7.49
CA PHE A 23 9.46 0.42 -7.12
C PHE A 23 8.88 0.25 -5.71
N ALA A 24 8.32 -0.91 -5.38
CA ALA A 24 7.81 -1.22 -4.05
C ALA A 24 8.90 -1.08 -2.97
N ARG A 25 10.11 -1.56 -3.25
CA ARG A 25 11.26 -1.40 -2.37
C ARG A 25 11.60 0.07 -2.16
N GLN A 26 11.62 0.86 -3.24
CA GLN A 26 11.92 2.28 -3.17
C GLN A 26 10.87 3.06 -2.37
N VAL A 27 9.59 2.70 -2.48
CA VAL A 27 8.53 3.29 -1.64
C VAL A 27 8.84 3.08 -0.15
N GLY A 28 9.22 1.87 0.24
CA GLY A 28 9.60 1.57 1.63
C GLY A 28 10.81 2.37 2.10
N MET A 29 11.86 2.46 1.29
CA MET A 29 13.06 3.21 1.61
C MET A 29 12.79 4.72 1.73
N GLU A 30 12.01 5.28 0.81
CA GLU A 30 11.68 6.69 0.80
C GLU A 30 10.72 7.07 1.94
N ALA A 31 9.78 6.20 2.31
CA ALA A 31 8.97 6.40 3.50
C ALA A 31 9.87 6.55 4.75
N ALA A 32 10.84 5.66 4.93
CA ALA A 32 11.80 5.73 6.03
C ALA A 32 12.62 7.03 5.99
N ARG A 33 13.19 7.36 4.84
CA ARG A 33 14.02 8.56 4.66
C ARG A 33 13.25 9.84 4.97
N GLN A 34 11.97 9.89 4.63
CA GLN A 34 11.11 11.07 4.78
C GLN A 34 10.35 11.10 6.12
N GLY A 35 10.60 10.15 7.02
CA GLY A 35 9.97 10.10 8.33
C GLY A 35 8.48 9.71 8.29
N LEU A 36 8.05 9.05 7.23
CA LEU A 36 6.70 8.52 7.08
C LEU A 36 6.60 7.07 7.55
N THR A 37 5.48 6.71 8.16
CA THR A 37 5.18 5.31 8.46
C THR A 37 4.68 4.62 7.21
N LEU A 38 5.25 3.46 6.87
CA LEU A 38 4.73 2.61 5.81
C LEU A 38 3.55 1.79 6.34
N ILE A 39 2.44 1.79 5.61
CA ILE A 39 1.23 1.03 5.97
C ILE A 39 1.00 -0.01 4.89
N SER A 40 0.95 -1.28 5.24
CA SER A 40 0.73 -2.37 4.27
C SER A 40 0.10 -3.60 4.93
N GLY A 41 -0.10 -4.67 4.17
CA GLY A 41 -0.92 -5.81 4.58
C GLY A 41 -0.17 -7.11 4.84
N ASN A 42 1.15 -7.10 4.82
CA ASN A 42 1.99 -8.29 5.02
C ASN A 42 1.79 -9.42 3.99
N ALA A 43 1.17 -9.14 2.87
CA ALA A 43 1.03 -10.11 1.80
C ALA A 43 2.36 -10.32 1.05
N ARG A 44 2.52 -11.49 0.43
CA ARG A 44 3.65 -11.73 -0.47
C ARG A 44 3.69 -10.66 -1.58
N GLY A 45 4.86 -10.36 -2.09
CA GLY A 45 5.05 -9.42 -3.19
C GLY A 45 5.24 -7.98 -2.70
N ALA A 46 4.43 -7.05 -3.18
CA ALA A 46 4.61 -5.62 -2.93
C ALA A 46 4.63 -5.28 -1.45
N ASP A 47 3.70 -5.81 -0.67
CA ASP A 47 3.57 -5.53 0.76
C ASP A 47 4.87 -5.88 1.51
N ARG A 48 5.31 -7.13 1.43
CA ARG A 48 6.52 -7.58 2.12
C ARG A 48 7.79 -6.92 1.59
N THR A 49 7.85 -6.63 0.30
CA THR A 49 8.99 -5.92 -0.28
C THR A 49 9.18 -4.55 0.37
N GLY A 50 8.12 -3.77 0.46
CA GLY A 50 8.15 -2.46 1.12
C GLY A 50 8.36 -2.57 2.64
N GLN A 51 7.65 -3.52 3.29
CA GLN A 51 7.75 -3.73 4.74
C GLN A 51 9.14 -4.19 5.19
N ASN A 52 9.89 -4.88 4.34
CA ASN A 52 11.28 -5.24 4.64
C ASN A 52 12.25 -4.08 4.39
N ALA A 53 12.02 -3.31 3.33
CA ALA A 53 12.89 -2.19 2.97
C ALA A 53 12.78 -1.02 3.96
N CYS A 54 11.60 -0.71 4.44
CA CYS A 54 11.37 0.44 5.31
C CYS A 54 12.11 0.32 6.65
N PRO A 55 11.98 -0.74 7.45
CA PRO A 55 12.73 -0.88 8.70
C PRO A 55 14.24 -0.99 8.47
N SER A 56 14.67 -1.62 7.37
CA SER A 56 16.09 -1.70 7.00
C SER A 56 16.72 -0.34 6.75
N ALA A 57 15.91 0.64 6.36
CA ALA A 57 16.31 2.04 6.20
C ALA A 57 16.03 2.91 7.45
N GLY A 58 15.69 2.30 8.58
CA GLY A 58 15.43 2.99 9.83
C GLY A 58 14.00 3.51 10.00
N GLY A 59 13.07 3.10 9.15
CA GLY A 59 11.67 3.54 9.19
C GLY A 59 10.78 2.67 10.05
N GLN A 60 9.51 3.08 10.13
CA GLN A 60 8.46 2.42 10.90
C GLN A 60 7.37 1.86 9.98
N VAL A 61 6.78 0.75 10.38
CA VAL A 61 5.74 0.05 9.62
C VAL A 61 4.51 -0.18 10.49
N ILE A 62 3.33 0.04 9.92
CA ILE A 62 2.07 -0.54 10.38
C ILE A 62 1.71 -1.65 9.40
N SER A 63 1.66 -2.87 9.92
CA SER A 63 1.29 -4.06 9.15
C SER A 63 -0.11 -4.51 9.56
N ILE A 64 -1.09 -4.29 8.70
CA ILE A 64 -2.48 -4.69 8.96
C ILE A 64 -2.68 -6.08 8.39
N VAL A 65 -2.70 -7.08 9.25
CA VAL A 65 -2.73 -8.49 8.84
C VAL A 65 -4.14 -9.03 8.70
N ALA A 66 -4.29 -10.09 7.91
CA ALA A 66 -5.55 -10.79 7.70
C ALA A 66 -5.54 -12.22 8.28
N ASP A 67 -4.53 -12.54 9.03
CA ASP A 67 -4.35 -13.76 9.83
C ASP A 67 -4.32 -13.41 11.33
N ALA A 68 -4.05 -14.39 12.17
CA ALA A 68 -4.03 -14.17 13.62
C ALA A 68 -2.82 -13.31 14.04
N LEU A 69 -3.07 -12.29 14.84
CA LEU A 69 -1.99 -11.48 15.44
C LEU A 69 -1.03 -12.33 16.28
N THR A 70 -1.54 -13.40 16.88
CA THR A 70 -0.75 -14.36 17.68
C THR A 70 0.31 -15.09 16.88
N ASP A 71 0.18 -15.14 15.55
CA ASP A 71 1.17 -15.77 14.67
C ASP A 71 2.36 -14.84 14.34
N HIS A 72 2.27 -13.57 14.75
CA HIS A 72 3.30 -12.58 14.47
C HIS A 72 4.17 -12.31 15.68
N VAL A 73 5.46 -12.58 15.53
CA VAL A 73 6.45 -12.22 16.57
C VAL A 73 6.71 -10.72 16.50
N PRO A 74 6.66 -10.01 17.65
CA PRO A 74 7.02 -8.61 17.68
C PRO A 74 8.42 -8.36 17.14
N VAL A 75 8.55 -7.41 16.23
CA VAL A 75 9.84 -6.94 15.70
C VAL A 75 9.97 -5.43 15.90
N PRO A 76 11.19 -4.90 16.07
CA PRO A 76 11.38 -3.47 16.23
C PRO A 76 10.81 -2.68 15.04
N ASN A 77 10.19 -1.54 15.34
CA ASN A 77 9.65 -0.60 14.34
C ASN A 77 8.51 -1.15 13.49
N VAL A 78 7.90 -2.28 13.85
CA VAL A 78 6.73 -2.83 13.17
C VAL A 78 5.59 -3.00 14.17
N LEU A 79 4.47 -2.34 13.88
CA LEU A 79 3.22 -2.51 14.62
C LEU A 79 2.27 -3.38 13.81
N TYR A 80 1.91 -4.54 14.34
CA TYR A 80 0.90 -5.40 13.74
C TYR A 80 -0.49 -5.03 14.23
N LEU A 81 -1.43 -4.90 13.32
CA LEU A 81 -2.85 -4.63 13.60
C LEU A 81 -3.72 -5.66 12.90
N SER A 82 -4.90 -5.91 13.47
CA SER A 82 -5.96 -6.70 12.84
C SER A 82 -7.25 -5.88 12.81
N GLU A 83 -8.03 -6.00 11.74
CA GLU A 83 -9.36 -5.38 11.63
C GLU A 83 -10.38 -6.07 12.53
N GLU A 84 -10.25 -7.38 12.68
CA GLU A 84 -11.12 -8.23 13.50
C GLU A 84 -10.35 -8.86 14.66
N GLY A 85 -10.92 -9.84 15.33
CA GLY A 85 -10.30 -10.50 16.47
C GLY A 85 -8.84 -10.91 16.29
N PHE A 86 -8.09 -10.90 17.38
CA PHE A 86 -6.64 -11.09 17.37
C PHE A 86 -6.19 -12.54 17.07
N ASP A 87 -7.08 -13.51 17.19
CA ASP A 87 -6.81 -14.94 17.07
C ASP A 87 -7.50 -15.63 15.88
N LEU A 88 -8.04 -14.84 14.95
CA LEU A 88 -8.73 -15.38 13.78
C LEU A 88 -7.75 -15.75 12.66
N ASP A 89 -7.92 -16.95 12.14
CA ASP A 89 -7.14 -17.45 11.01
C ASP A 89 -7.31 -16.61 9.74
N PHE A 90 -6.35 -16.74 8.83
CA PHE A 90 -6.42 -16.12 7.52
C PHE A 90 -7.65 -16.58 6.73
N SER A 91 -8.30 -15.62 6.07
CA SER A 91 -9.24 -15.89 5.00
C SER A 91 -9.11 -14.83 3.88
N ALA A 92 -9.44 -15.23 2.66
CA ALA A 92 -9.46 -14.30 1.53
C ALA A 92 -10.46 -13.14 1.76
N GLN A 93 -11.58 -13.43 2.40
CA GLN A 93 -12.56 -12.40 2.75
C GLN A 93 -11.99 -11.39 3.74
N ARG A 94 -11.26 -11.84 4.76
CA ARG A 94 -10.59 -10.95 5.71
C ARG A 94 -9.53 -10.10 5.01
N ALA A 95 -8.77 -10.69 4.09
CA ALA A 95 -7.77 -9.96 3.32
C ALA A 95 -8.38 -8.85 2.45
N LEU A 96 -9.51 -9.13 1.80
CA LEU A 96 -10.23 -8.12 1.01
C LEU A 96 -10.84 -7.02 1.89
N SER A 97 -11.47 -7.38 2.99
CA SER A 97 -12.05 -6.41 3.94
C SER A 97 -10.99 -5.50 4.54
N ARG A 98 -9.87 -6.08 4.98
CA ARG A 98 -8.74 -5.39 5.59
C ARG A 98 -8.12 -4.32 4.69
N ASN A 99 -8.18 -4.48 3.37
CA ASN A 99 -7.58 -3.54 2.41
C ASN A 99 -8.11 -2.11 2.58
N ARG A 100 -9.37 -1.94 2.96
CA ARG A 100 -9.93 -0.61 3.27
C ARG A 100 -9.15 0.10 4.37
N CYS A 101 -8.74 -0.63 5.39
CA CYS A 101 -7.97 -0.06 6.51
C CYS A 101 -6.59 0.41 6.05
N ILE A 102 -5.92 -0.34 5.17
CA ILE A 102 -4.64 0.06 4.59
C ILE A 102 -4.79 1.37 3.83
N HIS A 103 -5.74 1.44 2.89
CA HIS A 103 -5.97 2.63 2.09
C HIS A 103 -6.38 3.84 2.94
N ALA A 104 -7.27 3.64 3.91
CA ALA A 104 -7.83 4.73 4.70
C ALA A 104 -6.86 5.32 5.75
N LEU A 105 -5.92 4.52 6.27
CA LEU A 105 -4.96 4.99 7.27
C LEU A 105 -3.83 5.82 6.66
N GLY A 106 -3.51 5.63 5.40
CA GLY A 106 -2.50 6.42 4.70
C GLY A 106 -3.02 7.81 4.31
N THR A 107 -2.13 8.78 4.27
CA THR A 107 -2.41 10.09 3.65
C THR A 107 -2.55 9.97 2.14
N ALA A 108 -1.98 8.94 1.58
CA ALA A 108 -2.13 8.48 0.19
C ALA A 108 -1.90 6.97 0.13
N ALA A 109 -2.40 6.32 -0.91
CA ALA A 109 -2.16 4.92 -1.21
C ALA A 109 -1.42 4.78 -2.54
N ILE A 110 -0.37 3.97 -2.55
CA ILE A 110 0.44 3.68 -3.73
C ILE A 110 0.31 2.20 -4.07
N ALA A 111 -0.15 1.92 -5.29
CA ALA A 111 -0.17 0.57 -5.86
C ALA A 111 1.09 0.35 -6.71
N ALA A 112 1.94 -0.59 -6.30
CA ALA A 112 3.18 -0.89 -7.03
C ALA A 112 2.95 -1.71 -8.30
N GLN A 113 1.91 -2.53 -8.30
CA GLN A 113 1.48 -3.31 -9.46
C GLN A 113 0.06 -3.79 -9.21
N CYS A 114 -0.73 -3.87 -10.27
CA CYS A 114 -2.11 -4.34 -10.19
C CYS A 114 -2.42 -5.30 -11.34
N SER A 115 -3.07 -6.41 -11.03
CA SER A 115 -3.63 -7.29 -12.07
C SER A 115 -4.89 -6.66 -12.66
N LEU A 116 -5.10 -6.88 -13.96
CA LEU A 116 -6.23 -6.30 -14.67
C LEU A 116 -7.55 -6.91 -14.18
N GLN A 117 -8.41 -6.07 -13.63
CA GLN A 117 -9.79 -6.40 -13.23
C GLN A 117 -9.93 -7.63 -12.31
N THR A 118 -8.86 -8.03 -11.61
CA THR A 118 -8.87 -9.20 -10.73
C THR A 118 -7.91 -9.00 -9.55
N GLY A 119 -8.16 -9.74 -8.46
CA GLY A 119 -7.32 -9.77 -7.29
C GLY A 119 -7.58 -8.64 -6.28
N GLY A 120 -6.93 -8.76 -5.13
CA GLY A 120 -7.16 -7.88 -3.98
C GLY A 120 -6.70 -6.44 -4.20
N THR A 121 -5.61 -6.24 -4.95
CA THR A 121 -5.11 -4.90 -5.26
C THR A 121 -6.08 -4.14 -6.18
N TRP A 122 -6.63 -4.81 -7.18
CA TRP A 122 -7.66 -4.24 -8.04
C TRP A 122 -8.92 -3.89 -7.25
N ASP A 123 -9.46 -4.85 -6.49
CA ASP A 123 -10.67 -4.66 -5.68
C ASP A 123 -10.51 -3.50 -4.68
N GLY A 124 -9.42 -3.46 -3.94
CA GLY A 124 -9.15 -2.38 -2.98
C GLY A 124 -8.95 -1.03 -3.64
N SER A 125 -8.26 -0.98 -4.78
CA SER A 125 -8.03 0.25 -5.54
C SER A 125 -9.33 0.84 -6.10
N VAL A 126 -10.17 0.00 -6.71
CA VAL A 126 -11.48 0.43 -7.23
C VAL A 126 -12.39 0.92 -6.11
N LYS A 127 -12.42 0.22 -4.98
CA LYS A 127 -13.19 0.65 -3.81
C LYS A 127 -12.67 1.96 -3.22
N ASN A 128 -11.34 2.13 -3.15
CA ASN A 128 -10.76 3.40 -2.70
C ASN A 128 -11.21 4.56 -3.60
N LEU A 129 -11.16 4.39 -4.91
CA LEU A 129 -11.63 5.41 -5.85
C LEU A 129 -13.13 5.70 -5.72
N ARG A 130 -13.94 4.64 -5.50
CA ARG A 130 -15.39 4.78 -5.30
C ARG A 130 -15.75 5.50 -4.02
N TYR A 131 -15.12 5.15 -2.91
CA TYR A 131 -15.46 5.65 -1.58
C TYR A 131 -14.61 6.82 -1.12
N GLY A 132 -13.53 7.13 -1.84
CA GLY A 132 -12.66 8.28 -1.53
C GLY A 132 -11.92 8.15 -0.21
N TRP A 133 -11.39 6.97 0.10
CA TRP A 133 -10.67 6.74 1.37
C TRP A 133 -9.38 7.55 1.46
N SER A 134 -8.62 7.62 0.36
CA SER A 134 -7.40 8.43 0.24
C SER A 134 -7.05 8.62 -1.24
N PRO A 135 -6.20 9.61 -1.60
CA PRO A 135 -5.67 9.71 -2.96
C PRO A 135 -4.95 8.42 -3.36
N LEU A 136 -5.26 7.91 -4.55
CA LEU A 136 -4.67 6.69 -5.09
C LEU A 136 -3.68 6.99 -6.19
N TYR A 137 -2.50 6.40 -6.06
CA TYR A 137 -1.41 6.45 -7.04
C TYR A 137 -1.09 5.05 -7.54
N ILE A 138 -0.75 4.93 -8.79
CA ILE A 138 -0.32 3.66 -9.40
C ILE A 138 1.02 3.87 -10.11
N PHE A 139 1.95 2.92 -9.92
CA PHE A 139 3.21 2.95 -10.66
C PHE A 139 2.95 2.88 -12.17
N ASP A 140 3.52 3.83 -12.90
CA ASP A 140 3.43 3.88 -14.36
C ASP A 140 4.36 2.83 -14.98
N ASP A 141 3.85 1.61 -15.08
CA ASP A 141 4.58 0.46 -15.61
C ASP A 141 4.19 0.10 -17.05
N GLY A 142 3.36 0.94 -17.69
CA GLY A 142 2.87 0.73 -19.04
C GLY A 142 1.78 -0.34 -19.16
N SER A 143 1.26 -0.84 -18.03
CA SER A 143 0.21 -1.87 -18.04
C SER A 143 -1.18 -1.28 -18.33
N GLU A 144 -2.05 -2.11 -18.90
CA GLU A 144 -3.45 -1.77 -19.11
C GLU A 144 -4.18 -1.52 -17.78
N SER A 145 -3.83 -2.23 -16.73
CA SER A 145 -4.42 -2.01 -15.40
C SER A 145 -4.09 -0.62 -14.84
N ALA A 146 -2.86 -0.13 -15.03
CA ALA A 146 -2.49 1.23 -14.65
C ALA A 146 -3.28 2.26 -15.45
N ASP A 147 -3.45 2.05 -16.76
CA ASP A 147 -4.23 2.93 -17.62
C ASP A 147 -5.70 3.00 -17.18
N LEU A 148 -6.32 1.86 -16.89
CA LEU A 148 -7.71 1.82 -16.43
C LEU A 148 -7.90 2.49 -15.07
N LEU A 149 -7.00 2.26 -14.11
CA LEU A 149 -7.07 2.92 -12.81
C LEU A 149 -6.92 4.44 -12.95
N GLU A 150 -6.05 4.90 -13.86
CA GLU A 150 -5.92 6.34 -14.15
C GLU A 150 -7.22 6.91 -14.71
N GLN A 151 -7.86 6.21 -15.64
CA GLN A 151 -9.17 6.62 -16.18
C GLN A 151 -10.25 6.68 -15.12
N MET A 152 -10.13 5.88 -14.05
CA MET A 152 -11.06 5.85 -12.93
C MET A 152 -10.74 6.89 -11.84
N GLY A 153 -9.62 7.62 -11.93
CA GLY A 153 -9.26 8.69 -11.01
C GLY A 153 -7.95 8.52 -10.26
N ALA A 154 -7.21 7.43 -10.44
CA ALA A 154 -5.87 7.29 -9.90
C ALA A 154 -4.88 8.17 -10.65
N CYS A 155 -3.77 8.51 -10.02
CA CYS A 155 -2.68 9.23 -10.66
C CYS A 155 -1.50 8.29 -10.89
N LYS A 156 -0.98 8.24 -12.11
CA LYS A 156 0.26 7.52 -12.41
C LYS A 156 1.46 8.27 -11.86
N ILE A 157 2.39 7.53 -11.25
CA ILE A 157 3.66 8.07 -10.74
C ILE A 157 4.84 7.19 -11.15
N GLY A 158 6.01 7.80 -11.18
CA GLY A 158 7.28 7.13 -11.42
C GLY A 158 8.19 7.18 -10.19
N PHE A 159 9.42 6.66 -10.34
CA PHE A 159 10.43 6.68 -9.29
C PHE A 159 10.77 8.09 -8.81
N GLU A 160 10.81 9.06 -9.72
CA GLU A 160 11.10 10.47 -9.43
C GLU A 160 10.12 11.10 -8.47
N ASP A 161 8.85 10.69 -8.51
CA ASP A 161 7.80 11.20 -7.62
C ASP A 161 7.99 10.75 -6.16
N LEU A 162 8.71 9.65 -5.94
CA LEU A 162 8.94 9.09 -4.61
C LEU A 162 9.90 9.94 -3.78
N THR A 163 10.65 10.85 -4.38
CA THR A 163 11.60 11.71 -3.67
C THR A 163 10.93 12.69 -2.71
N ASN A 164 9.65 12.98 -2.92
CA ASN A 164 8.83 13.77 -2.00
C ASN A 164 7.41 13.20 -1.90
N LEU A 165 7.21 12.26 -0.97
CA LEU A 165 5.93 11.59 -0.75
C LEU A 165 4.84 12.50 -0.14
N ASN A 166 5.22 13.64 0.42
CA ASN A 166 4.27 14.64 0.91
C ASN A 166 3.75 15.59 -0.18
N ASP A 167 4.36 15.56 -1.35
CA ASP A 167 4.02 16.43 -2.48
C ASP A 167 3.87 15.61 -3.77
N LEU A 168 3.09 14.55 -3.70
CA LEU A 168 2.73 13.74 -4.87
C LEU A 168 1.80 14.54 -5.81
N PRO A 169 1.83 14.25 -7.12
CA PRO A 169 0.96 14.91 -8.08
C PRO A 169 -0.51 14.84 -7.63
N THR A 170 -1.26 15.90 -7.82
CA THR A 170 -2.70 15.89 -7.52
C THR A 170 -3.43 15.06 -8.58
N PRO A 171 -4.24 14.06 -8.17
CA PRO A 171 -5.07 13.33 -9.11
C PRO A 171 -5.97 14.28 -9.90
N PRO A 172 -6.23 14.03 -11.19
CA PRO A 172 -7.11 14.88 -11.97
C PRO A 172 -8.49 14.92 -11.32
N GLN A 173 -9.02 16.13 -11.12
CA GLN A 173 -10.40 16.28 -10.65
C GLN A 173 -11.33 15.86 -11.78
N ILE A 174 -12.07 14.79 -11.58
CA ILE A 174 -13.16 14.40 -12.48
C ILE A 174 -14.26 15.43 -12.24
N THR A 175 -14.41 16.38 -13.13
CA THR A 175 -15.58 17.26 -13.15
C THR A 175 -16.76 16.41 -13.63
N LEU A 176 -17.68 16.09 -12.76
CA LEU A 176 -18.97 15.46 -13.09
C LEU A 176 -19.86 16.45 -13.80
#